data_6c9a73469af06e8272b53c8cabce771a
#
_entry.id   6c9a73469af06e8272b53c8cabce771a
#
_cell.length_a   1.000
_cell.length_b   1.000
_cell.length_c   1.000
_cell.angle_alpha   90.00
_cell.angle_beta   90.00
_cell.angle_gamma   90.00
#
_symmetry.space_group_name_H-M   'P 1'
#
loop_
_entity.id
_entity.type
_entity.pdbx_description
1 polymer ?
#
loop_
_entity_poly.entity_id
_entity_poly.type
_entity_poly.pdbx_seq_one_letter_code
_entity_poly.pdbx_strand_id
1 'polypeptide(L)'
;MRWVSTLIVSLLVAACAPMQWMKADANPQQADTDLKACQDEAWRESNWRSTYYFGAIGPMAYQDPLGRRLLVWPYGPFSDPFGERFMEESRLANFCMRSKGYELEALKK
;
A
#
# COMPACT_ATOMS: atom_id res chain seq x y z
N MET A 1 -40.12 -9.21 -4.51
CA MET A 1 -38.73 -9.71 -4.32
C MET A 1 -37.74 -9.29 -5.40
N ARG A 2 -38.12 -9.25 -6.63
CA ARG A 2 -37.21 -8.82 -7.74
C ARG A 2 -36.75 -7.36 -7.65
N TRP A 3 -37.56 -6.48 -7.12
CA TRP A 3 -37.26 -5.05 -6.94
C TRP A 3 -36.26 -4.76 -5.82
N VAL A 4 -36.29 -5.56 -4.77
CA VAL A 4 -35.37 -5.43 -3.62
C VAL A 4 -33.95 -5.84 -4.03
N SER A 5 -33.80 -6.88 -4.85
CA SER A 5 -32.52 -7.33 -5.35
C SER A 5 -31.83 -6.29 -6.25
N THR A 6 -32.61 -5.59 -7.08
CA THR A 6 -32.10 -4.53 -7.98
C THR A 6 -31.61 -3.31 -7.18
N LEU A 7 -32.32 -2.95 -6.11
CA LEU A 7 -31.92 -1.86 -5.20
C LEU A 7 -30.62 -2.17 -4.45
N ILE A 8 -30.44 -3.41 -3.97
CA ILE A 8 -29.23 -3.83 -3.26
C ILE A 8 -28.02 -3.81 -4.19
N VAL A 9 -28.16 -4.28 -5.43
CA VAL A 9 -27.07 -4.26 -6.41
C VAL A 9 -26.68 -2.81 -6.77
N SER A 10 -27.64 -1.91 -6.90
CA SER A 10 -27.37 -0.49 -7.18
C SER A 10 -26.63 0.21 -6.04
N LEU A 11 -26.91 -0.14 -4.79
CA LEU A 11 -26.21 0.40 -3.61
C LEU A 11 -24.75 -0.10 -3.52
N LEU A 12 -24.48 -1.34 -3.91
CA LEU A 12 -23.13 -1.92 -3.90
C LEU A 12 -22.21 -1.28 -4.96
N VAL A 13 -22.77 -0.89 -6.10
CA VAL A 13 -21.99 -0.22 -7.17
C VAL A 13 -21.65 1.22 -6.79
N ALA A 14 -22.49 1.90 -6.01
CA ALA A 14 -22.25 3.26 -5.56
C ALA A 14 -21.12 3.37 -4.50
N ALA A 15 -20.77 2.26 -3.83
CA ALA A 15 -19.73 2.24 -2.79
C ALA A 15 -18.29 2.27 -3.34
N CYS A 16 -18.09 2.03 -4.65
CA CYS A 16 -16.78 2.05 -5.33
C CYS A 16 -16.56 3.31 -6.15
N ALA A 17 -16.81 4.49 -5.58
CA ALA A 17 -16.49 5.75 -6.26
C ALA A 17 -14.96 5.87 -6.43
N PRO A 18 -14.46 6.13 -7.66
CA PRO A 18 -13.04 6.36 -7.87
C PRO A 18 -12.59 7.60 -7.10
N MET A 19 -11.45 7.48 -6.42
CA MET A 19 -10.84 8.57 -5.66
C MET A 19 -9.77 9.26 -6.50
N GLN A 20 -9.67 10.57 -6.36
CA GLN A 20 -8.67 11.37 -7.06
C GLN A 20 -8.01 12.37 -6.09
N TRP A 21 -6.73 12.60 -6.29
CA TRP A 21 -5.99 13.64 -5.59
C TRP A 21 -6.34 15.02 -6.14
N MET A 22 -6.80 15.90 -5.28
CA MET A 22 -7.25 17.25 -5.61
C MET A 22 -6.50 18.30 -4.79
N LYS A 23 -6.14 19.39 -5.44
CA LYS A 23 -5.57 20.56 -4.82
C LYS A 23 -6.09 21.82 -5.54
N ALA A 24 -6.43 22.87 -4.80
CA ALA A 24 -7.12 24.04 -5.32
C ALA A 24 -6.35 24.77 -6.45
N ASP A 25 -5.02 24.79 -6.40
CA ASP A 25 -4.13 25.48 -7.34
C ASP A 25 -3.39 24.56 -8.32
N ALA A 26 -3.75 23.27 -8.35
CA ALA A 26 -3.14 22.30 -9.23
C ALA A 26 -4.15 21.73 -10.24
N ASN A 27 -3.72 21.58 -11.49
CA ASN A 27 -4.48 20.89 -12.52
C ASN A 27 -4.27 19.36 -12.44
N PRO A 28 -5.09 18.55 -13.14
CA PRO A 28 -4.95 17.08 -13.11
C PRO A 28 -3.60 16.56 -13.56
N GLN A 29 -2.95 17.19 -14.55
CA GLN A 29 -1.62 16.79 -15.01
C GLN A 29 -0.54 17.02 -13.95
N GLN A 30 -0.64 18.12 -13.21
CA GLN A 30 0.26 18.41 -12.10
C GLN A 30 0.07 17.40 -10.97
N ALA A 31 -1.18 17.04 -10.66
CA ALA A 31 -1.49 16.04 -9.65
C ALA A 31 -0.92 14.66 -10.03
N ASP A 32 -1.02 14.25 -11.29
CA ASP A 32 -0.44 12.99 -11.79
C ASP A 32 1.10 13.00 -11.72
N THR A 33 1.72 14.10 -12.07
CA THR A 33 3.18 14.27 -11.99
C THR A 33 3.67 14.17 -10.54
N ASP A 34 2.99 14.87 -9.63
CA ASP A 34 3.31 14.84 -8.21
C ASP A 34 3.06 13.46 -7.59
N LEU A 35 1.97 12.80 -7.97
CA LEU A 35 1.67 11.43 -7.52
C LEU A 35 2.76 10.45 -7.95
N LYS A 36 3.19 10.52 -9.21
CA LYS A 36 4.25 9.66 -9.72
C LYS A 36 5.57 9.89 -8.98
N ALA A 37 5.93 11.15 -8.75
CA ALA A 37 7.13 11.50 -7.97
C ALA A 37 7.05 10.96 -6.53
N CYS A 38 5.88 11.08 -5.87
CA CYS A 38 5.64 10.53 -4.54
C CYS A 38 5.70 9.00 -4.51
N GLN A 39 5.18 8.33 -5.52
CA GLN A 39 5.25 6.86 -5.65
C GLN A 39 6.69 6.39 -5.87
N ASP A 40 7.46 7.04 -6.72
CA ASP A 40 8.86 6.70 -6.97
C ASP A 40 9.72 6.87 -5.71
N GLU A 41 9.49 7.93 -4.94
CA GLU A 41 10.16 8.16 -3.66
C GLU A 41 9.73 7.13 -2.61
N ALA A 42 8.44 6.85 -2.50
CA ALA A 42 7.89 5.83 -1.60
C ALA A 42 8.45 4.44 -1.91
N TRP A 43 8.56 4.09 -3.18
CA TRP A 43 9.16 2.83 -3.61
C TRP A 43 10.64 2.72 -3.19
N ARG A 44 11.42 3.76 -3.41
CA ARG A 44 12.84 3.78 -3.01
C ARG A 44 12.99 3.65 -1.50
N GLU A 45 12.19 4.36 -0.73
CA GLU A 45 12.24 4.34 0.74
C GLU A 45 11.78 2.98 1.29
N SER A 46 10.68 2.44 0.79
CA SER A 46 10.17 1.13 1.21
C SER A 46 11.13 0.00 0.84
N ASN A 47 11.77 0.09 -0.32
CA ASN A 47 12.78 -0.87 -0.76
C ASN A 47 14.03 -0.82 0.11
N TRP A 48 14.50 0.39 0.44
CA TRP A 48 15.64 0.58 1.35
C TRP A 48 15.35 0.00 2.73
N ARG A 49 14.20 0.30 3.31
CA ARG A 49 13.79 -0.24 4.61
C ARG A 49 13.67 -1.75 4.59
N SER A 50 13.03 -2.30 3.56
CA SER A 50 12.91 -3.74 3.37
C SER A 50 14.28 -4.42 3.27
N THR A 51 15.20 -3.88 2.48
CA THR A 51 16.56 -4.42 2.33
C THR A 51 17.33 -4.34 3.63
N TYR A 52 17.22 -3.25 4.36
CA TYR A 52 17.90 -3.08 5.65
C TYR A 52 17.39 -4.08 6.69
N TYR A 53 16.08 -4.20 6.86
CA TYR A 53 15.47 -5.08 7.86
C TYR A 53 15.53 -6.56 7.47
N PHE A 54 15.30 -6.91 6.23
CA PHE A 54 15.27 -8.29 5.77
C PHE A 54 16.62 -8.81 5.28
N GLY A 55 17.47 -7.97 4.71
CA GLY A 55 18.80 -8.32 4.27
C GLY A 55 19.82 -8.47 5.40
N ALA A 56 19.67 -7.65 6.47
CA ALA A 56 20.52 -7.71 7.66
C ALA A 56 20.15 -8.84 8.62
N ILE A 57 18.90 -9.29 8.60
CA ILE A 57 18.35 -10.32 9.48
C ILE A 57 17.98 -11.56 8.65
N GLY A 58 18.79 -11.96 7.70
CA GLY A 58 18.57 -13.12 6.85
C GLY A 58 18.04 -14.37 7.60
N PRO A 59 17.73 -15.46 6.93
CA PRO A 59 17.22 -16.65 7.59
C PRO A 59 18.16 -17.11 8.70
N MET A 60 17.64 -17.26 9.90
CA MET A 60 18.39 -17.76 11.04
C MET A 60 18.41 -19.29 11.02
N ALA A 61 19.57 -19.86 11.22
CA ALA A 61 19.68 -21.31 11.41
C ALA A 61 19.17 -21.66 12.83
N TYR A 62 18.07 -22.37 12.90
CA TYR A 62 17.52 -22.93 14.13
C TYR A 62 17.75 -24.44 14.15
N GLN A 63 18.18 -24.96 15.28
CA GLN A 63 18.30 -26.39 15.50
C GLN A 63 17.12 -26.87 16.35
N ASP A 64 16.31 -27.74 15.81
CA ASP A 64 15.19 -28.31 16.54
C ASP A 64 15.65 -29.29 17.64
N PRO A 65 14.77 -29.69 18.57
CA PRO A 65 15.12 -30.66 19.62
C PRO A 65 15.60 -32.03 19.10
N LEU A 66 15.33 -32.34 17.81
CA LEU A 66 15.78 -33.55 17.14
C LEU A 66 17.13 -33.39 16.43
N GLY A 67 17.77 -32.24 16.59
CA GLY A 67 19.07 -31.94 15.98
C GLY A 67 19.03 -31.56 14.51
N ARG A 68 17.84 -31.34 13.90
CA ARG A 68 17.72 -30.95 12.51
C ARG A 68 17.92 -29.43 12.37
N ARG A 69 18.71 -29.03 11.37
CA ARG A 69 18.88 -27.60 11.04
C ARG A 69 17.72 -27.13 10.17
N LEU A 70 17.02 -26.14 10.66
CA LEU A 70 15.93 -25.45 9.96
C LEU A 70 16.32 -24.01 9.72
N LEU A 71 16.04 -23.49 8.52
CA LEU A 71 16.13 -22.06 8.23
C LEU A 71 14.80 -21.42 8.60
N VAL A 72 14.82 -20.56 9.60
CA VAL A 72 13.63 -19.88 10.11
C VAL A 72 13.78 -18.39 9.83
N TRP A 73 12.75 -17.82 9.23
CA TRP A 73 12.65 -16.37 9.09
C TRP A 73 12.15 -15.76 10.41
N PRO A 74 12.77 -14.66 10.90
CA PRO A 74 12.44 -14.09 12.21
C PRO A 74 10.99 -13.60 12.35
N TYR A 75 10.29 -13.44 11.24
CA TYR A 75 8.90 -12.97 11.20
C TYR A 75 7.86 -14.11 11.15
N GLY A 76 8.28 -15.36 11.18
CA GLY A 76 7.39 -16.54 11.16
C GLY A 76 6.69 -16.78 9.82
N PRO A 77 5.95 -17.92 9.73
CA PRO A 77 5.33 -18.36 8.48
C PRO A 77 4.14 -17.51 8.01
N PHE A 78 3.65 -16.60 8.83
CA PHE A 78 2.49 -15.74 8.54
C PHE A 78 2.88 -14.30 8.17
N SER A 79 4.17 -13.94 8.16
CA SER A 79 4.60 -12.64 7.68
C SER A 79 4.63 -12.63 6.15
N ASP A 80 3.94 -11.67 5.56
CA ASP A 80 3.97 -11.39 4.13
C ASP A 80 4.85 -10.15 3.88
N PRO A 81 6.17 -10.33 3.63
CA PRO A 81 7.07 -9.20 3.44
C PRO A 81 6.73 -8.39 2.18
N PHE A 82 6.07 -8.99 1.20
CA PHE A 82 5.63 -8.31 -0.03
C PHE A 82 4.37 -7.47 0.22
N GLY A 83 3.40 -8.01 0.96
CA GLY A 83 2.19 -7.28 1.35
C GLY A 83 2.48 -6.12 2.29
N GLU A 84 3.32 -6.31 3.28
CA GLU A 84 3.78 -5.24 4.19
C GLU A 84 4.51 -4.13 3.45
N ARG A 85 5.37 -4.47 2.50
CA ARG A 85 6.07 -3.51 1.66
C ARG A 85 5.12 -2.69 0.80
N PHE A 86 4.13 -3.33 0.20
CA PHE A 86 3.12 -2.64 -0.59
C PHE A 86 2.30 -1.66 0.26
N MET A 87 1.90 -2.06 1.46
CA MET A 87 1.17 -1.20 2.39
C MET A 87 2.02 0.00 2.85
N GLU A 88 3.29 -0.21 3.12
CA GLU A 88 4.23 0.85 3.50
C GLU A 88 4.46 1.84 2.35
N GLU A 89 4.65 1.34 1.14
CA GLU A 89 4.79 2.17 -0.07
C GLU A 89 3.55 3.05 -0.28
N SER A 90 2.36 2.47 -0.18
CA SER A 90 1.09 3.21 -0.30
C SER A 90 0.95 4.27 0.79
N ARG A 91 1.32 3.96 2.02
CA ARG A 91 1.29 4.88 3.15
C ARG A 91 2.25 6.07 2.94
N LEU A 92 3.45 5.82 2.48
CA LEU A 92 4.46 6.85 2.20
C LEU A 92 4.04 7.74 1.03
N ALA A 93 3.51 7.18 -0.05
CA ALA A 93 3.00 7.93 -1.19
C ALA A 93 1.83 8.85 -0.78
N ASN A 94 0.90 8.34 0.01
CA ASN A 94 -0.23 9.12 0.54
C ASN A 94 0.25 10.25 1.46
N PHE A 95 1.21 9.99 2.32
CA PHE A 95 1.80 11.01 3.17
C PHE A 95 2.49 12.11 2.35
N CYS A 96 3.25 11.73 1.33
CA CYS A 96 3.91 12.65 0.40
C CYS A 96 2.89 13.56 -0.30
N MET A 97 1.79 13.02 -0.82
CA MET A 97 0.74 13.80 -1.48
C MET A 97 0.08 14.78 -0.52
N ARG A 98 -0.24 14.34 0.69
CA ARG A 98 -0.82 15.21 1.72
C ARG A 98 0.13 16.32 2.16
N SER A 99 1.43 16.04 2.27
CA SER A 99 2.43 17.06 2.60
C SER A 99 2.60 18.12 1.49
N LYS A 100 2.26 17.77 0.25
CA LYS A 100 2.18 18.72 -0.88
C LYS A 100 0.86 19.51 -0.92
N GLY A 101 -0.07 19.23 0.00
CA GLY A 101 -1.35 19.93 0.11
C GLY A 101 -2.48 19.32 -0.71
N TYR A 102 -2.32 18.08 -1.19
CA TYR A 102 -3.40 17.36 -1.87
C TYR A 102 -4.33 16.66 -0.87
N GLU A 103 -5.59 16.60 -1.23
CA GLU A 103 -6.61 15.82 -0.53
C GLU A 103 -7.19 14.77 -1.47
N LEU A 104 -7.52 13.62 -0.91
CA LEU A 104 -8.10 12.52 -1.68
C LEU A 104 -9.63 12.67 -1.65
N GLU A 105 -10.21 12.98 -2.79
CA GLU A 105 -11.65 13.20 -2.94
C GLU A 105 -12.28 12.20 -3.89
N ALA A 106 -13.55 11.87 -3.65
CA ALA A 106 -14.33 11.08 -4.58
C ALA A 106 -14.64 11.91 -5.83
N LEU A 107 -14.48 11.31 -7.01
CA LEU A 107 -14.90 11.94 -8.25
C LEU A 107 -16.41 12.17 -8.24
N LYS A 108 -16.80 13.43 -8.29
CA LYS A 108 -18.20 13.82 -8.49
C LYS A 108 -18.55 13.53 -9.95
N LYS A 109 -19.54 12.69 -10.13
CA LYS A 109 -20.13 12.48 -11.45
C LYS A 109 -20.95 13.70 -11.88
#